data_edd07e947a9dfb1f7b47ce03d01c76f2
#
_entry.id   edd07e947a9dfb1f7b47ce03d01c76f2
#
_cell.length_a   1.000
_cell.length_b   1.000
_cell.length_c   1.000
_cell.angle_alpha   90.00
_cell.angle_beta   90.00
_cell.angle_gamma   90.00
#
_symmetry.space_group_name_H-M   'P 1'
#
loop_
_entity.id
_entity.type
_entity.pdbx_description
1 polymer ?
#
loop_
_entity_poly.entity_id
_entity_poly.type
_entity_poly.pdbx_seq_one_letter_code
_entity_poly.pdbx_strand_id
1 'polypeptide(L)'
;MFSKFTKFFSTDIAIDLGTANTLIYTKEHGIVLDEPSVVVLKKDGKIHGKTSVLAVGNEAKAMLGRVPSGIEAIRPMKDGVIADFTVTEVMLKHFIKLAHPHMLFKPSPRIVICVPCGSTQVERRAIRESALGAGASEVYLIEEPMAAAIGAGLPVTEPCGSMVVDIG
;
A
#
# COMPACT_ATOMS: atom_id res chain seq x y z
N MET A 1 21.04 8.37 15.88
CA MET A 1 21.93 7.20 15.76
C MET A 1 21.15 5.89 15.57
N PHE A 2 20.02 5.72 16.20
CA PHE A 2 19.15 4.52 16.06
C PHE A 2 18.51 4.34 14.67
N SER A 3 18.24 5.41 13.90
CA SER A 3 17.58 5.29 12.58
C SER A 3 18.46 4.62 11.51
N LYS A 4 19.78 4.63 11.68
CA LYS A 4 20.71 3.90 10.78
C LYS A 4 20.74 2.39 11.05
N PHE A 5 20.44 1.95 12.28
CA PHE A 5 20.45 0.54 12.65
C PHE A 5 19.24 -0.22 12.14
N THR A 6 18.06 0.44 12.09
CA THR A 6 16.83 -0.16 11.57
C THR A 6 16.85 -0.34 10.04
N LYS A 7 17.59 0.51 9.29
CA LYS A 7 17.81 0.35 7.85
C LYS A 7 18.55 -0.94 7.46
N PHE A 8 19.32 -1.51 8.38
CA PHE A 8 20.13 -2.70 8.08
C PHE A 8 19.33 -4.01 8.11
N PHE A 9 18.10 -3.98 8.65
CA PHE A 9 17.26 -5.16 8.85
C PHE A 9 15.94 -5.13 8.06
N SER A 10 15.67 -4.08 7.30
CA SER A 10 14.41 -3.94 6.56
C SER A 10 14.64 -4.13 5.07
N THR A 11 13.99 -5.12 4.49
CA THR A 11 14.01 -5.37 3.05
C THR A 11 13.24 -4.26 2.33
N ASP A 12 13.84 -3.69 1.27
CA ASP A 12 13.16 -2.73 0.41
C ASP A 12 12.00 -3.41 -0.32
N ILE A 13 10.88 -2.72 -0.46
CA ILE A 13 9.67 -3.27 -1.05
C ILE A 13 9.12 -2.39 -2.18
N ALA A 14 8.50 -3.03 -3.15
CA ALA A 14 7.66 -2.36 -4.12
C ALA A 14 6.19 -2.68 -3.80
N ILE A 15 5.33 -1.67 -3.88
CA ILE A 15 3.90 -1.80 -3.61
C ILE A 15 3.13 -1.37 -4.85
N ASP A 16 2.26 -2.25 -5.33
CA ASP A 16 1.18 -1.91 -6.23
C ASP A 16 -0.08 -1.69 -5.38
N LEU A 17 -0.51 -0.43 -5.29
CA LEU A 17 -1.61 0.00 -4.44
C LEU A 17 -2.91 0.06 -5.26
N GLY A 18 -3.40 -1.09 -5.65
CA GLY A 18 -4.60 -1.20 -6.50
C GLY A 18 -5.92 -0.97 -5.75
N THR A 19 -6.95 -0.59 -6.52
CA THR A 19 -8.32 -0.40 -6.00
C THR A 19 -8.92 -1.69 -5.44
N ALA A 20 -8.67 -2.82 -6.09
CA ALA A 20 -9.20 -4.12 -5.68
C ALA A 20 -8.26 -4.84 -4.72
N ASN A 21 -6.99 -4.97 -5.10
CA ASN A 21 -5.96 -5.67 -4.35
C ASN A 21 -4.72 -4.79 -4.21
N THR A 22 -3.97 -5.01 -3.13
CA THR A 22 -2.63 -4.46 -2.91
C THR A 22 -1.62 -5.61 -3.02
N LEU A 23 -0.59 -5.43 -3.85
CA LEU A 23 0.52 -6.36 -3.99
C LEU A 23 1.78 -5.78 -3.34
N ILE A 24 2.54 -6.62 -2.65
CA ILE A 24 3.88 -6.27 -2.18
C ILE A 24 4.91 -7.25 -2.74
N TYR A 25 5.94 -6.68 -3.34
CA TYR A 25 7.06 -7.39 -3.92
C TYR A 25 8.35 -7.07 -3.17
N THR A 26 9.18 -8.08 -2.97
CA THR A 26 10.55 -7.96 -2.49
C THR A 26 11.51 -8.53 -3.53
N LYS A 27 12.73 -7.99 -3.59
CA LYS A 27 13.74 -8.48 -4.53
C LYS A 27 14.12 -9.94 -4.28
N GLU A 28 14.09 -10.37 -3.03
CA GLU A 28 14.58 -11.68 -2.61
C GLU A 28 13.53 -12.78 -2.76
N HIS A 29 12.26 -12.46 -2.54
CA HIS A 29 11.17 -13.46 -2.46
C HIS A 29 10.07 -13.27 -3.50
N GLY A 30 10.17 -12.25 -4.37
CA GLY A 30 9.10 -11.95 -5.35
C GLY A 30 7.88 -11.32 -4.66
N ILE A 31 6.68 -11.70 -5.10
CA ILE A 31 5.42 -11.25 -4.48
C ILE A 31 5.26 -11.95 -3.13
N VAL A 32 5.34 -11.19 -2.07
CA VAL A 32 5.22 -11.66 -0.68
C VAL A 32 3.86 -11.39 -0.07
N LEU A 33 3.04 -10.56 -0.72
CA LEU A 33 1.69 -10.25 -0.29
C LEU A 33 0.81 -9.95 -1.50
N ASP A 34 -0.38 -10.54 -1.53
CA ASP A 34 -1.49 -10.26 -2.45
C ASP A 34 -2.77 -10.26 -1.60
N GLU A 35 -3.23 -9.08 -1.24
CA GLU A 35 -4.34 -8.90 -0.32
C GLU A 35 -5.36 -7.89 -0.86
N PRO A 36 -6.65 -8.12 -0.63
CA PRO A 36 -7.68 -7.15 -0.96
C PRO A 36 -7.47 -5.80 -0.26
N SER A 37 -7.67 -4.71 -0.99
CA SER A 37 -7.62 -3.34 -0.44
C SER A 37 -8.90 -3.03 0.33
N VAL A 38 -9.11 -3.72 1.46
CA VAL A 38 -10.30 -3.61 2.32
C VAL A 38 -9.88 -3.54 3.78
N VAL A 39 -10.55 -2.69 4.56
CA VAL A 39 -10.38 -2.56 6.00
C VAL A 39 -11.73 -2.57 6.68
N VAL A 40 -11.86 -3.29 7.80
CA VAL A 40 -13.05 -3.27 8.65
C VAL A 40 -12.75 -2.50 9.92
N LEU A 41 -13.56 -1.49 10.17
CA LEU A 41 -13.44 -0.58 11.30
C LEU A 41 -14.65 -0.68 12.20
N LYS A 42 -14.42 -0.61 13.52
CA LYS A 42 -15.46 -0.43 14.52
C LYS A 42 -15.44 1.02 15.00
N LYS A 43 -16.58 1.69 14.90
CA LYS A 43 -16.79 3.01 15.47
C LYS A 43 -17.23 2.85 16.93
N ASP A 44 -16.35 3.13 17.88
CA ASP A 44 -16.76 3.17 19.29
C ASP A 44 -17.63 4.41 19.51
N GLY A 45 -18.91 4.19 19.83
CA GLY A 45 -19.95 5.22 19.99
C GLY A 45 -19.76 6.16 21.19
N LYS A 46 -18.58 6.27 21.78
CA LYS A 46 -18.25 7.21 22.84
C LYS A 46 -17.70 8.50 22.29
N ILE A 47 -17.97 9.60 22.97
CA ILE A 47 -17.76 11.03 22.63
C ILE A 47 -16.36 11.40 22.07
N HIS A 48 -15.41 10.51 22.03
CA HIS A 48 -14.06 10.68 21.46
C HIS A 48 -13.72 9.63 20.39
N GLY A 49 -14.71 9.18 19.62
CA GLY A 49 -14.58 8.50 18.33
C GLY A 49 -13.31 7.67 18.08
N LYS A 50 -12.90 6.82 19.02
CA LYS A 50 -11.77 5.93 18.78
C LYS A 50 -12.23 4.84 17.80
N THR A 51 -11.74 4.94 16.56
CA THR A 51 -11.96 3.91 15.56
C THR A 51 -10.95 2.78 15.80
N SER A 52 -11.43 1.56 15.99
CA SER A 52 -10.56 0.38 16.10
C SER A 52 -10.61 -0.44 14.83
N VAL A 53 -9.45 -0.92 14.39
CA VAL A 53 -9.32 -1.80 13.23
C VAL A 53 -9.64 -3.21 13.67
N LEU A 54 -10.61 -3.86 13.01
CA LEU A 54 -11.02 -5.24 13.30
C LEU A 54 -10.37 -6.23 12.35
N ALA A 55 -10.28 -5.89 11.05
CA ALA A 55 -9.73 -6.77 10.04
C ALA A 55 -9.17 -5.96 8.87
N VAL A 56 -8.22 -6.53 8.13
CA VAL A 56 -7.61 -5.97 6.93
C VAL A 56 -7.46 -7.09 5.90
N GLY A 57 -7.49 -6.75 4.61
CA GLY A 57 -7.23 -7.70 3.54
C GLY A 57 -8.30 -8.78 3.41
N ASN A 58 -7.89 -10.04 3.30
CA ASN A 58 -8.77 -11.20 3.11
C ASN A 58 -9.78 -11.36 4.24
N GLU A 59 -9.37 -11.15 5.50
CA GLU A 59 -10.29 -11.19 6.65
C GLU A 59 -11.37 -10.12 6.53
N ALA A 60 -10.98 -8.90 6.15
CA ALA A 60 -11.92 -7.80 5.93
C ALA A 60 -12.87 -8.07 4.74
N LYS A 61 -12.35 -8.65 3.65
CA LYS A 61 -13.15 -9.02 2.47
C LYS A 61 -14.24 -10.05 2.84
N ALA A 62 -13.93 -11.02 3.67
CA ALA A 62 -14.90 -12.02 4.13
C ALA A 62 -16.07 -11.41 4.93
N MET A 63 -15.88 -10.22 5.51
CA MET A 63 -16.88 -9.49 6.27
C MET A 63 -17.72 -8.53 5.42
N LEU A 64 -17.36 -8.27 4.16
CA LEU A 64 -18.12 -7.38 3.27
C LEU A 64 -19.58 -7.81 3.14
N GLY A 65 -20.51 -6.87 3.35
CA GLY A 65 -21.95 -7.12 3.31
C GLY A 65 -22.51 -7.93 4.49
N ARG A 66 -21.68 -8.26 5.49
CA ARG A 66 -22.07 -9.08 6.65
C ARG A 66 -21.73 -8.43 7.99
N VAL A 67 -21.38 -7.16 7.98
CA VAL A 67 -21.01 -6.42 9.20
C VAL A 67 -22.26 -5.93 9.96
N PRO A 68 -22.31 -6.09 11.30
CA PRO A 68 -23.39 -5.58 12.12
C PRO A 68 -23.33 -4.04 12.23
N SER A 69 -24.39 -3.45 12.78
CA SER A 69 -24.45 -2.02 13.05
C SER A 69 -23.27 -1.58 13.94
N GLY A 70 -22.64 -0.43 13.60
CA GLY A 70 -21.46 0.10 14.29
C GLY A 70 -20.11 -0.43 13.77
N ILE A 71 -20.12 -1.35 12.81
CA ILE A 71 -18.94 -1.83 12.08
C ILE A 71 -19.07 -1.42 10.62
N GLU A 72 -17.97 -0.96 10.02
CA GLU A 72 -17.93 -0.49 8.64
C GLU A 72 -16.79 -1.18 7.88
N ALA A 73 -17.10 -1.73 6.71
CA ALA A 73 -16.11 -2.27 5.80
C ALA A 73 -15.85 -1.23 4.69
N ILE A 74 -14.61 -0.75 4.62
CA ILE A 74 -14.20 0.37 3.76
C ILE A 74 -13.19 -0.12 2.74
N ARG A 75 -13.36 0.32 1.48
CA ARG A 75 -12.32 0.29 0.44
C ARG A 75 -11.64 1.65 0.42
N PRO A 76 -10.40 1.77 0.92
CA PRO A 76 -9.74 3.08 1.02
C PRO A 76 -9.22 3.59 -0.32
N MET A 77 -9.20 2.73 -1.35
CA MET A 77 -8.79 3.06 -2.71
C MET A 77 -10.00 3.06 -3.65
N LYS A 78 -10.05 4.06 -4.53
CA LYS A 78 -11.06 4.18 -5.59
C LYS A 78 -10.40 4.74 -6.84
N ASP A 79 -10.58 4.05 -7.97
CA ASP A 79 -10.05 4.48 -9.28
C ASP A 79 -8.53 4.79 -9.25
N GLY A 80 -7.76 3.98 -8.50
CA GLY A 80 -6.31 4.14 -8.33
C GLY A 80 -5.88 5.27 -7.40
N VAL A 81 -6.83 5.98 -6.75
CA VAL A 81 -6.53 7.09 -5.84
C VAL A 81 -6.99 6.80 -4.41
N ILE A 82 -6.37 7.49 -3.44
CA ILE A 82 -6.77 7.38 -2.03
C ILE A 82 -8.09 8.12 -1.81
N ALA A 83 -9.13 7.39 -1.41
CA ALA A 83 -10.41 7.93 -0.97
C ALA A 83 -10.43 8.25 0.53
N ASP A 84 -9.68 7.49 1.34
CA ASP A 84 -9.53 7.71 2.78
C ASP A 84 -8.08 7.50 3.23
N PHE A 85 -7.44 8.59 3.63
CA PHE A 85 -6.05 8.62 4.06
C PHE A 85 -5.78 7.79 5.30
N THR A 86 -6.58 7.98 6.33
CA THR A 86 -6.39 7.33 7.62
C THR A 86 -6.51 5.82 7.49
N VAL A 87 -7.49 5.38 6.71
CA VAL A 87 -7.71 3.94 6.45
C VAL A 87 -6.61 3.37 5.57
N THR A 88 -6.13 4.11 4.57
CA THR A 88 -4.99 3.70 3.73
C THR A 88 -3.70 3.55 4.55
N GLU A 89 -3.40 4.50 5.43
CA GLU A 89 -2.23 4.42 6.33
C GLU A 89 -2.28 3.16 7.22
N VAL A 90 -3.45 2.89 7.80
CA VAL A 90 -3.66 1.70 8.64
C VAL A 90 -3.49 0.42 7.82
N MET A 91 -4.04 0.36 6.62
CA MET A 91 -3.91 -0.78 5.70
C MET A 91 -2.45 -1.01 5.32
N LEU A 92 -1.75 0.02 4.87
CA LEU A 92 -0.33 -0.05 4.51
C LEU A 92 0.53 -0.51 5.69
N LYS A 93 0.29 0.02 6.88
CA LYS A 93 1.00 -0.39 8.10
C LYS A 93 0.82 -1.87 8.42
N HIS A 94 -0.39 -2.38 8.23
CA HIS A 94 -0.68 -3.80 8.41
C HIS A 94 0.07 -4.64 7.37
N PHE A 95 -0.01 -4.28 6.09
CA PHE A 95 0.64 -5.00 5.00
C PHE A 95 2.17 -4.96 5.06
N ILE A 96 2.77 -3.80 5.39
CA ILE A 96 4.22 -3.70 5.62
C ILE A 96 4.66 -4.65 6.74
N LYS A 97 3.87 -4.77 7.80
CA LYS A 97 4.16 -5.71 8.91
C LYS A 97 4.06 -7.16 8.44
N LEU A 98 3.05 -7.51 7.65
CA LEU A 98 2.91 -8.87 7.09
C LEU A 98 4.04 -9.23 6.13
N ALA A 99 4.51 -8.26 5.33
CA ALA A 99 5.64 -8.47 4.43
C ALA A 99 6.99 -8.69 5.17
N HIS A 100 7.04 -8.42 6.49
CA HIS A 100 8.25 -8.57 7.30
C HIS A 100 7.97 -9.42 8.56
N PRO A 101 7.54 -10.69 8.43
CA PRO A 101 7.02 -11.49 9.55
C PRO A 101 8.07 -11.82 10.62
N HIS A 102 9.35 -11.83 10.25
CA HIS A 102 10.44 -12.24 11.15
C HIS A 102 11.17 -11.09 11.84
N MET A 103 10.70 -9.85 11.66
CA MET A 103 11.34 -8.70 12.30
C MET A 103 10.90 -8.55 13.76
N LEU A 104 11.86 -8.62 14.67
CA LEU A 104 11.66 -8.33 16.11
C LEU A 104 11.36 -6.85 16.37
N PHE A 105 11.80 -5.96 15.46
CA PHE A 105 11.59 -4.53 15.52
C PHE A 105 10.64 -4.09 14.41
N LYS A 106 10.00 -2.92 14.62
CA LYS A 106 9.11 -2.32 13.62
C LYS A 106 9.89 -2.11 12.30
N PRO A 107 9.45 -2.68 11.17
CA PRO A 107 10.11 -2.48 9.90
C PRO A 107 10.04 -1.01 9.46
N SER A 108 11.08 -0.55 8.79
CA SER A 108 11.15 0.81 8.22
C SER A 108 11.79 0.74 6.83
N PRO A 109 11.11 0.08 5.86
CA PRO A 109 11.61 -0.14 4.53
C PRO A 109 11.68 1.14 3.71
N ARG A 110 12.52 1.15 2.66
CA ARG A 110 12.32 2.04 1.52
C ARG A 110 11.23 1.43 0.64
N ILE A 111 10.31 2.26 0.19
CA ILE A 111 9.15 1.80 -0.56
C ILE A 111 9.11 2.49 -1.93
N VAL A 112 8.92 1.70 -2.98
CA VAL A 112 8.49 2.19 -4.30
C VAL A 112 6.99 1.89 -4.43
N ILE A 113 6.17 2.88 -4.78
CA ILE A 113 4.73 2.71 -4.94
C ILE A 113 4.34 3.10 -6.37
N CYS A 114 3.55 2.24 -7.02
CA CYS A 114 2.95 2.55 -8.32
C CYS A 114 1.82 3.58 -8.16
N VAL A 115 1.75 4.51 -9.11
CA VAL A 115 0.70 5.52 -9.18
C VAL A 115 0.19 5.66 -10.61
N PRO A 116 -1.11 5.94 -10.83
CA PRO A 116 -1.64 6.22 -12.16
C PRO A 116 -0.94 7.41 -12.81
N CYS A 117 -0.75 7.36 -14.14
CA CYS A 117 -0.17 8.47 -14.92
C CYS A 117 -0.89 9.80 -14.70
N GLY A 118 -2.22 9.77 -14.59
CA GLY A 118 -3.06 10.96 -14.38
C GLY A 118 -3.10 11.48 -12.96
N SER A 119 -2.35 10.89 -12.01
CA SER A 119 -2.37 11.30 -10.61
C SER A 119 -1.94 12.76 -10.44
N THR A 120 -2.76 13.53 -9.75
CA THR A 120 -2.47 14.92 -9.35
C THR A 120 -1.34 14.97 -8.31
N GLN A 121 -0.73 16.15 -8.16
CA GLN A 121 0.30 16.36 -7.12
C GLN A 121 -0.25 16.13 -5.70
N VAL A 122 -1.54 16.44 -5.49
CA VAL A 122 -2.22 16.22 -4.20
C VAL A 122 -2.33 14.73 -3.91
N GLU A 123 -2.76 13.92 -4.89
CA GLU A 123 -2.88 12.47 -4.77
C GLU A 123 -1.51 11.81 -4.56
N ARG A 124 -0.49 12.21 -5.33
CA ARG A 124 0.89 11.73 -5.16
C ARG A 124 1.44 12.03 -3.77
N ARG A 125 1.17 13.24 -3.26
CA ARG A 125 1.54 13.61 -1.89
C ARG A 125 0.79 12.75 -0.87
N ALA A 126 -0.48 12.52 -1.13
CA ALA A 126 -1.34 11.67 -0.34
C ALA A 126 -0.77 10.27 -0.11
N ILE A 127 -0.43 9.58 -1.18
CA ILE A 127 0.16 8.25 -1.16
C ILE A 127 1.49 8.26 -0.39
N ARG A 128 2.34 9.26 -0.65
CA ARG A 128 3.64 9.39 0.04
C ARG A 128 3.47 9.57 1.55
N GLU A 129 2.61 10.48 1.97
CA GLU A 129 2.37 10.75 3.40
C GLU A 129 1.76 9.53 4.11
N SER A 130 0.81 8.82 3.48
CA SER A 130 0.24 7.57 4.01
C SER A 130 1.30 6.48 4.21
N ALA A 131 2.21 6.32 3.25
CA ALA A 131 3.28 5.34 3.36
C ALA A 131 4.32 5.70 4.43
N LEU A 132 4.68 6.98 4.54
CA LEU A 132 5.55 7.47 5.62
C LEU A 132 4.89 7.29 7.00
N GLY A 133 3.61 7.62 7.14
CA GLY A 133 2.81 7.40 8.35
C GLY A 133 2.70 5.92 8.71
N ALA A 134 2.62 5.03 7.71
CA ALA A 134 2.65 3.58 7.89
C ALA A 134 4.00 3.05 8.40
N GLY A 135 5.08 3.82 8.26
CA GLY A 135 6.39 3.50 8.80
C GLY A 135 7.51 3.34 7.78
N ALA A 136 7.28 3.70 6.51
CA ALA A 136 8.35 3.75 5.51
C ALA A 136 9.47 4.72 5.94
N SER A 137 10.72 4.40 5.63
CA SER A 137 11.85 5.32 5.82
C SER A 137 11.99 6.32 4.67
N GLU A 138 11.70 5.87 3.47
CA GLU A 138 11.75 6.66 2.24
C GLU A 138 10.66 6.14 1.29
N VAL A 139 10.04 7.03 0.51
CA VAL A 139 9.01 6.67 -0.45
C VAL A 139 9.31 7.26 -1.82
N TYR A 140 9.35 6.42 -2.82
CA TYR A 140 9.50 6.76 -4.22
C TYR A 140 8.21 6.41 -4.96
N LEU A 141 7.79 7.25 -5.89
CA LEU A 141 6.62 7.01 -6.72
C LEU A 141 7.07 6.72 -8.15
N ILE A 142 6.47 5.71 -8.76
CA ILE A 142 6.66 5.35 -10.16
C ILE A 142 5.30 5.27 -10.84
N GLU A 143 5.22 5.71 -12.10
CA GLU A 143 3.97 5.57 -12.86
C GLU A 143 3.73 4.12 -13.26
N GLU A 144 2.50 3.65 -13.13
CA GLU A 144 2.10 2.26 -13.42
C GLU A 144 2.59 1.78 -14.79
N PRO A 145 2.41 2.52 -15.92
CA PRO A 145 2.91 2.05 -17.20
C PRO A 145 4.44 1.97 -17.27
N MET A 146 5.15 2.83 -16.54
CA MET A 146 6.61 2.77 -16.45
C MET A 146 7.07 1.54 -15.66
N ALA A 147 6.41 1.25 -14.54
CA ALA A 147 6.68 0.04 -13.76
C ALA A 147 6.41 -1.22 -14.57
N ALA A 148 5.30 -1.27 -15.31
CA ALA A 148 4.96 -2.38 -16.21
C ALA A 148 5.97 -2.54 -17.34
N ALA A 149 6.44 -1.44 -17.94
CA ALA A 149 7.47 -1.46 -18.99
C ALA A 149 8.79 -2.04 -18.47
N ILE A 150 9.23 -1.61 -17.29
CA ILE A 150 10.44 -2.14 -16.62
C ILE A 150 10.25 -3.64 -16.33
N GLY A 151 9.11 -4.03 -15.78
CA GLY A 151 8.79 -5.42 -15.45
C GLY A 151 8.74 -6.33 -16.69
N ALA A 152 8.29 -5.80 -17.83
CA ALA A 152 8.29 -6.49 -19.12
C ALA A 152 9.68 -6.50 -19.82
N GLY A 153 10.68 -5.87 -19.23
CA GLY A 153 12.02 -5.79 -19.82
C GLY A 153 12.13 -4.88 -21.03
N LEU A 154 11.21 -3.91 -21.18
CA LEU A 154 11.29 -2.95 -22.27
C LEU A 154 12.47 -1.99 -22.09
N PRO A 155 13.11 -1.53 -23.19
CA PRO A 155 14.28 -0.68 -23.11
C PRO A 155 13.92 0.78 -22.75
N VAL A 156 13.43 1.01 -21.54
CA VAL A 156 12.93 2.32 -21.07
C VAL A 156 13.99 3.40 -20.96
N THR A 157 15.27 3.03 -21.00
CA THR A 157 16.42 3.97 -20.95
C THR A 157 16.98 4.30 -22.33
N GLU A 158 16.50 3.64 -23.38
CA GLU A 158 16.97 3.85 -24.75
C GLU A 158 16.04 4.82 -25.50
N PRO A 159 16.56 5.56 -26.51
CA PRO A 159 15.76 6.49 -27.31
C PRO A 159 14.91 5.75 -28.35
N CYS A 160 14.08 4.79 -27.91
CA CYS A 160 13.17 4.03 -28.74
C CYS A 160 11.73 4.13 -28.21
N GLY A 161 10.74 4.08 -29.12
CA GLY A 161 9.32 4.05 -28.75
C GLY A 161 8.92 2.64 -28.33
N SER A 162 8.36 2.50 -27.12
CA SER A 162 7.72 1.28 -26.63
C SER A 162 6.31 1.59 -26.17
N MET A 163 5.43 0.58 -26.18
CA MET A 163 4.04 0.74 -25.74
C MET A 163 3.71 -0.35 -24.72
N VAL A 164 3.04 0.07 -23.66
CA VAL A 164 2.39 -0.81 -22.68
C VAL A 164 0.89 -0.55 -22.74
N VAL A 165 0.11 -1.62 -22.78
CA VAL A 165 -1.35 -1.58 -22.65
C VAL A 165 -1.68 -2.30 -21.35
N ASP A 166 -2.15 -1.54 -20.37
CA ASP A 166 -2.57 -2.03 -19.06
C ASP A 166 -4.11 -1.96 -18.99
N ILE A 167 -4.75 -3.09 -18.67
CA ILE A 167 -6.21 -3.22 -18.59
C ILE A 167 -6.53 -3.74 -17.19
N GLY A 168 -6.96 -2.79 -16.31
CA GLY A 168 -7.32 -3.05 -14.92
C GLY A 168 -8.83 -3.03 -14.67
#